data_87846ae3283b9ea129905aa84eae609d
#
_entry.id   87846ae3283b9ea129905aa84eae609d
#
_cell.length_a   1.000
_cell.length_b   1.000
_cell.length_c   1.000
_cell.angle_alpha   90.00
_cell.angle_beta   90.00
_cell.angle_gamma   90.00
#
_symmetry.space_group_name_H-M   'P 1'
#
loop_
_entity.id
_entity.type
_entity.pdbx_description
1 polymer ?
#
loop_
_entity_poly.entity_id
_entity_poly.type
_entity_poly.pdbx_seq_one_letter_code
_entity_poly.pdbx_strand_id
1 'polypeptide(L)'
;MHVPQDYVGSVYGGLGHLLLDYYQLKQLDIPKKLFAIQNLERFNYILWRDLLSQLDQELQRPALGLEIAQLVQAKHLGIIGYLALSSETLGEAFMRYHDYHRLIYDGSPLQVSLDRDYLSISWSEIPFKVSTQLTDEIAIALMTEFIRSSILDQHQLHLHEVHFQHPVNKNIAVYEQYFRCKVRF
;
A
#
# COMPACT_ATOMS: atom_id res chain seq x y z
N MET A 1 -2.84 -14.17 23.05
CA MET A 1 -4.06 -13.39 22.71
C MET A 1 -4.77 -14.15 21.60
N HIS A 2 -6.02 -14.54 21.83
CA HIS A 2 -6.80 -15.28 20.83
C HIS A 2 -7.33 -14.27 19.82
N VAL A 3 -6.78 -14.26 18.61
CA VAL A 3 -7.31 -13.45 17.51
C VAL A 3 -8.63 -14.10 17.07
N PRO A 4 -9.76 -13.37 17.03
CA PRO A 4 -11.01 -13.93 16.53
C PRO A 4 -10.83 -14.49 15.13
N GLN A 5 -11.48 -15.61 14.82
CA GLN A 5 -11.37 -16.33 13.54
C GLN A 5 -11.79 -15.47 12.33
N ASP A 6 -12.50 -14.36 12.57
CA ASP A 6 -12.98 -13.40 11.56
C ASP A 6 -12.20 -12.06 11.57
N TYR A 7 -11.07 -11.98 12.28
CA TYR A 7 -10.29 -10.75 12.32
C TYR A 7 -9.50 -10.56 11.02
N VAL A 8 -9.91 -9.59 10.25
CA VAL A 8 -9.28 -9.24 8.96
C VAL A 8 -8.25 -8.11 9.06
N GLY A 9 -8.00 -7.62 10.26
CA GLY A 9 -7.03 -6.57 10.52
C GLY A 9 -7.59 -5.17 10.60
N SER A 10 -6.69 -4.27 10.99
CA SER A 10 -6.87 -2.83 10.98
C SER A 10 -5.73 -2.15 10.24
N VAL A 11 -5.98 -0.95 9.75
CA VAL A 11 -5.00 -0.12 9.05
C VAL A 11 -4.70 1.15 9.83
N TYR A 12 -3.52 1.69 9.65
CA TYR A 12 -3.09 2.95 10.24
C TYR A 12 -3.92 4.12 9.68
N GLY A 13 -4.28 5.07 10.55
CA GLY A 13 -5.09 6.24 10.20
C GLY A 13 -4.49 7.12 9.10
N GLY A 14 -3.16 7.13 8.97
CA GLY A 14 -2.47 7.82 7.90
C GLY A 14 -2.86 7.38 6.48
N LEU A 15 -3.31 6.13 6.29
CA LEU A 15 -3.87 5.68 5.00
C LEU A 15 -5.21 6.36 4.71
N GLY A 16 -6.02 6.64 5.75
CA GLY A 16 -7.23 7.46 5.62
C GLY A 16 -6.91 8.89 5.20
N HIS A 17 -5.82 9.46 5.73
CA HIS A 17 -5.34 10.80 5.32
C HIS A 17 -4.83 10.79 3.87
N LEU A 18 -4.12 9.76 3.43
CA LEU A 18 -3.71 9.63 2.04
C LEU A 18 -4.91 9.63 1.08
N LEU A 19 -5.95 8.88 1.43
CA LEU A 19 -7.16 8.83 0.63
C LEU A 19 -7.88 10.19 0.63
N LEU A 20 -7.92 10.89 1.77
CA LEU A 20 -8.45 12.25 1.86
C LEU A 20 -7.67 13.22 0.98
N ASP A 21 -6.34 13.19 1.03
CA ASP A 21 -5.47 14.01 0.18
C ASP A 21 -5.77 13.78 -1.31
N TYR A 22 -6.06 12.52 -1.69
CA TYR A 22 -6.46 12.19 -3.06
C TYR A 22 -7.83 12.79 -3.44
N TYR A 23 -8.86 12.64 -2.58
CA TYR A 23 -10.18 13.24 -2.82
C TYR A 23 -10.09 14.76 -2.98
N GLN A 24 -9.31 15.43 -2.13
CA GLN A 24 -9.10 16.87 -2.19
C GLN A 24 -8.37 17.31 -3.46
N LEU A 25 -7.30 16.59 -3.84
CA LEU A 25 -6.54 16.88 -5.06
C LEU A 25 -7.41 16.76 -6.32
N LYS A 26 -8.30 15.76 -6.35
CA LYS A 26 -9.21 15.52 -7.48
C LYS A 26 -10.52 16.30 -7.39
N GLN A 27 -10.71 17.10 -6.34
CA GLN A 27 -11.92 17.88 -6.08
C GLN A 27 -13.20 17.01 -6.09
N LEU A 28 -13.10 15.81 -5.50
CA LEU A 28 -14.21 14.86 -5.37
C LEU A 28 -15.00 15.10 -4.08
N ASP A 29 -16.25 14.67 -4.06
CA ASP A 29 -17.09 14.72 -2.86
C ASP A 29 -16.59 13.74 -1.81
N ILE A 30 -16.16 14.23 -0.64
CA ILE A 30 -15.57 13.41 0.41
C ILE A 30 -16.66 12.59 1.12
N PRO A 31 -16.56 11.25 1.12
CA PRO A 31 -17.52 10.41 1.83
C PRO A 31 -17.55 10.71 3.34
N LYS A 32 -18.74 10.76 3.94
CA LYS A 32 -18.88 10.98 5.39
C LYS A 32 -18.08 9.97 6.23
N LYS A 33 -18.00 8.71 5.79
CA LYS A 33 -17.23 7.66 6.46
C LYS A 33 -15.73 7.95 6.43
N LEU A 34 -15.20 8.50 5.32
CA LEU A 34 -13.80 8.91 5.23
C LEU A 34 -13.51 10.08 6.17
N PHE A 35 -14.40 11.05 6.22
CA PHE A 35 -14.26 12.18 7.14
C PHE A 35 -14.30 11.75 8.61
N ALA A 36 -15.14 10.78 8.96
CA ALA A 36 -15.29 10.28 10.33
C ALA A 36 -14.04 9.59 10.89
N ILE A 37 -13.18 9.03 10.03
CA ILE A 37 -11.97 8.30 10.48
C ILE A 37 -10.71 9.18 10.55
N GLN A 38 -10.78 10.46 10.19
CA GLN A 38 -9.59 11.33 10.11
C GLN A 38 -8.84 11.52 11.44
N ASN A 39 -9.54 11.36 12.57
CA ASN A 39 -8.94 11.50 13.89
C ASN A 39 -8.65 10.14 14.55
N LEU A 40 -8.83 9.03 13.84
CA LEU A 40 -8.54 7.70 14.35
C LEU A 40 -7.09 7.32 14.08
N GLU A 41 -6.40 6.81 15.10
CA GLU A 41 -5.06 6.25 14.93
C GLU A 41 -5.10 5.00 14.03
N ARG A 42 -6.15 4.19 14.18
CA ARG A 42 -6.38 2.99 13.39
C ARG A 42 -7.88 2.82 13.11
N PHE A 43 -8.18 2.17 12.00
CA PHE A 43 -9.54 1.80 11.64
C PHE A 43 -9.61 0.44 10.95
N ASN A 44 -10.79 -0.15 10.88
CA ASN A 44 -11.00 -1.51 10.36
C ASN A 44 -10.63 -1.62 8.88
N TYR A 45 -9.93 -2.70 8.49
CA TYR A 45 -9.55 -2.98 7.10
C TYR A 45 -10.74 -3.08 6.15
N ILE A 46 -11.89 -3.62 6.61
CA ILE A 46 -13.11 -3.70 5.78
C ILE A 46 -13.58 -2.29 5.38
N LEU A 47 -13.54 -1.34 6.33
CA LEU A 47 -13.88 0.05 6.01
C LEU A 47 -12.91 0.66 4.99
N TRP A 48 -11.61 0.37 5.12
CA TRP A 48 -10.59 0.77 4.13
C TRP A 48 -10.94 0.25 2.74
N ARG A 49 -11.15 -1.05 2.62
CA ARG A 49 -11.55 -1.70 1.37
C ARG A 49 -12.84 -1.10 0.80
N ASP A 50 -13.84 -0.88 1.63
CA ASP A 50 -15.14 -0.37 1.17
C ASP A 50 -15.05 1.08 0.67
N LEU A 51 -14.23 1.93 1.31
CA LEU A 51 -13.95 3.29 0.84
C LEU A 51 -13.25 3.28 -0.52
N LEU A 52 -12.26 2.41 -0.69
CA LEU A 52 -11.57 2.24 -1.97
C LEU A 52 -12.49 1.69 -3.05
N SER A 53 -13.33 0.70 -2.72
CA SER A 53 -14.29 0.14 -3.67
C SER A 53 -15.33 1.17 -4.13
N GLN A 54 -15.76 2.05 -3.22
CA GLN A 54 -16.66 3.16 -3.57
C GLN A 54 -15.97 4.12 -4.56
N LEU A 55 -14.73 4.49 -4.32
CA LEU A 55 -13.96 5.36 -5.21
C LEU A 55 -13.72 4.73 -6.58
N ASP A 56 -13.41 3.41 -6.61
CA ASP A 56 -13.21 2.67 -7.86
C ASP A 56 -14.49 2.62 -8.70
N GLN A 57 -15.64 2.39 -8.07
CA GLN A 57 -16.95 2.42 -8.74
C GLN A 57 -17.30 3.80 -9.29
N GLU A 58 -16.92 4.87 -8.59
CA GLU A 58 -17.17 6.24 -9.02
C GLU A 58 -16.30 6.64 -10.21
N LEU A 59 -15.00 6.34 -10.15
CA LEU A 59 -14.03 6.80 -11.14
C LEU A 59 -13.84 5.83 -12.31
N GLN A 60 -13.98 4.52 -12.08
CA GLN A 60 -13.78 3.45 -13.06
C GLN A 60 -12.46 3.57 -13.84
N ARG A 61 -11.39 3.97 -13.15
CA ARG A 61 -10.07 4.17 -13.75
C ARG A 61 -9.20 2.92 -13.61
N PRO A 62 -8.51 2.50 -14.66
CA PRO A 62 -7.53 1.41 -14.54
C PRO A 62 -6.35 1.86 -13.67
N ALA A 63 -5.84 0.94 -12.83
CA ALA A 63 -4.67 1.16 -11.99
C ALA A 63 -4.81 2.36 -11.03
N LEU A 64 -6.02 2.60 -10.51
CA LEU A 64 -6.33 3.71 -9.62
C LEU A 64 -5.44 3.72 -8.36
N GLY A 65 -5.08 2.52 -7.86
CA GLY A 65 -4.20 2.39 -6.69
C GLY A 65 -2.80 2.97 -6.92
N LEU A 66 -2.27 2.87 -8.13
CA LEU A 66 -0.99 3.46 -8.49
C LEU A 66 -1.05 4.99 -8.46
N GLU A 67 -2.18 5.55 -8.92
CA GLU A 67 -2.40 7.01 -8.90
C GLU A 67 -2.51 7.56 -7.47
N ILE A 68 -3.23 6.86 -6.59
CA ILE A 68 -3.35 7.22 -5.17
C ILE A 68 -1.98 7.16 -4.48
N ALA A 69 -1.21 6.11 -4.75
CA ALA A 69 0.08 5.88 -4.12
C ALA A 69 1.12 6.98 -4.40
N GLN A 70 1.01 7.69 -5.53
CA GLN A 70 1.91 8.81 -5.87
C GLN A 70 1.87 9.97 -4.87
N LEU A 71 0.83 10.04 -4.04
CA LEU A 71 0.70 11.08 -3.01
C LEU A 71 1.37 10.71 -1.69
N VAL A 72 1.98 9.51 -1.60
CA VAL A 72 2.53 9.02 -0.34
C VAL A 72 3.64 9.93 0.20
N GLN A 73 3.59 10.16 1.50
CA GLN A 73 4.59 10.87 2.28
C GLN A 73 4.81 10.12 3.59
N ALA A 74 5.92 10.41 4.30
CA ALA A 74 6.21 9.76 5.59
C ALA A 74 5.05 9.85 6.60
N LYS A 75 4.33 10.98 6.62
CA LYS A 75 3.15 11.18 7.49
C LYS A 75 2.07 10.12 7.30
N HIS A 76 1.90 9.60 6.07
CA HIS A 76 0.89 8.60 5.74
C HIS A 76 1.26 7.19 6.21
N LEU A 77 2.56 6.97 6.48
CA LEU A 77 3.10 5.71 6.98
C LEU A 77 3.42 5.77 8.49
N GLY A 78 3.17 6.92 9.12
CA GLY A 78 3.41 7.12 10.55
C GLY A 78 4.88 6.94 10.93
N ILE A 79 5.12 6.39 12.12
CA ILE A 79 6.48 6.20 12.63
C ILE A 79 7.36 5.38 11.68
N ILE A 80 6.79 4.44 10.93
CA ILE A 80 7.55 3.62 9.96
C ILE A 80 8.12 4.48 8.85
N GLY A 81 7.35 5.44 8.34
CA GLY A 81 7.82 6.37 7.32
C GLY A 81 9.02 7.18 7.81
N TYR A 82 8.98 7.68 9.02
CA TYR A 82 10.09 8.44 9.61
C TYR A 82 11.29 7.56 9.96
N LEU A 83 11.07 6.34 10.44
CA LEU A 83 12.15 5.37 10.66
C LEU A 83 12.86 5.01 9.37
N ALA A 84 12.13 4.83 8.27
CA ALA A 84 12.72 4.56 6.97
C ALA A 84 13.57 5.73 6.47
N LEU A 85 13.07 6.98 6.63
CA LEU A 85 13.84 8.19 6.26
C LEU A 85 15.12 8.37 7.10
N SER A 86 15.15 7.88 8.34
CA SER A 86 16.34 7.95 9.21
C SER A 86 17.30 6.78 9.05
N SER A 87 17.03 5.85 8.14
CA SER A 87 17.89 4.69 7.87
C SER A 87 19.07 5.09 7.00
N GLU A 88 20.25 4.57 7.29
CA GLU A 88 21.47 4.83 6.50
C GLU A 88 21.50 4.04 5.20
N THR A 89 20.80 2.90 5.17
CA THR A 89 20.74 2.02 4.01
C THR A 89 19.31 1.56 3.72
N LEU A 90 19.06 1.19 2.46
CA LEU A 90 17.78 0.60 2.07
C LEU A 90 17.51 -0.73 2.81
N GLY A 91 18.55 -1.54 3.04
CA GLY A 91 18.45 -2.78 3.81
C GLY A 91 17.96 -2.52 5.24
N GLU A 92 18.51 -1.52 5.92
CA GLU A 92 18.04 -1.11 7.25
C GLU A 92 16.59 -0.62 7.22
N ALA A 93 16.20 0.18 6.23
CA ALA A 93 14.82 0.63 6.07
C ALA A 93 13.85 -0.55 5.90
N PHE A 94 14.22 -1.56 5.13
CA PHE A 94 13.41 -2.78 4.95
C PHE A 94 13.34 -3.62 6.22
N MET A 95 14.41 -3.77 6.97
CA MET A 95 14.39 -4.49 8.26
C MET A 95 13.43 -3.81 9.24
N ARG A 96 13.51 -2.48 9.35
CA ARG A 96 12.58 -1.71 10.18
C ARG A 96 11.13 -1.84 9.70
N TYR A 97 10.91 -1.81 8.39
CA TYR A 97 9.59 -2.05 7.83
C TYR A 97 9.07 -3.47 8.17
N HIS A 98 9.90 -4.49 8.04
CA HIS A 98 9.54 -5.86 8.42
C HIS A 98 9.15 -5.95 9.89
N ASP A 99 9.95 -5.39 10.80
CA ASP A 99 9.73 -5.50 12.25
C ASP A 99 8.45 -4.78 12.69
N TYR A 100 8.10 -3.67 12.03
CA TYR A 100 7.01 -2.78 12.43
C TYR A 100 5.83 -2.72 11.45
N HIS A 101 5.80 -3.51 10.37
CA HIS A 101 4.74 -3.45 9.35
C HIS A 101 3.32 -3.54 9.91
N ARG A 102 3.12 -4.24 11.04
CA ARG A 102 1.83 -4.34 11.72
C ARG A 102 1.30 -3.01 12.23
N LEU A 103 2.15 -2.00 12.36
CA LEU A 103 1.69 -0.64 12.67
C LEU A 103 0.95 -0.02 11.49
N ILE A 104 1.23 -0.44 10.25
CA ILE A 104 0.47 -0.01 9.07
C ILE A 104 -0.75 -0.91 8.85
N TYR A 105 -0.52 -2.24 8.78
CA TYR A 105 -1.58 -3.23 8.61
C TYR A 105 -1.24 -4.49 9.40
N ASP A 106 -2.17 -4.92 10.26
CA ASP A 106 -1.96 -6.03 11.19
C ASP A 106 -2.72 -7.32 10.83
N GLY A 107 -3.42 -7.33 9.70
CA GLY A 107 -4.24 -8.48 9.27
C GLY A 107 -3.48 -9.56 8.50
N SER A 108 -2.27 -9.28 7.99
CA SER A 108 -1.46 -10.25 7.26
C SER A 108 0.01 -10.13 7.66
N PRO A 109 0.71 -11.24 7.89
CA PRO A 109 2.14 -11.20 8.11
C PRO A 109 2.89 -10.82 6.83
N LEU A 110 3.89 -9.97 6.98
CA LEU A 110 4.86 -9.65 5.95
C LEU A 110 5.97 -10.71 5.96
N GLN A 111 6.33 -11.19 4.79
CA GLN A 111 7.48 -12.06 4.59
C GLN A 111 8.55 -11.30 3.81
N VAL A 112 9.75 -11.30 4.35
CA VAL A 112 10.93 -10.75 3.69
C VAL A 112 11.93 -11.88 3.54
N SER A 113 12.36 -12.15 2.32
CA SER A 113 13.39 -13.14 2.04
C SER A 113 14.48 -12.52 1.17
N LEU A 114 15.73 -12.88 1.50
CA LEU A 114 16.89 -12.47 0.75
C LEU A 114 17.47 -13.72 0.07
N ASP A 115 17.40 -13.76 -1.24
CA ASP A 115 18.16 -14.68 -2.06
C ASP A 115 19.43 -13.96 -2.55
N ARG A 116 20.33 -14.69 -3.23
CA ARG A 116 21.68 -14.18 -3.60
C ARG A 116 21.65 -12.81 -4.24
N ASP A 117 20.65 -12.55 -5.09
CA ASP A 117 20.60 -11.36 -5.94
C ASP A 117 19.34 -10.51 -5.71
N TYR A 118 18.35 -11.01 -4.95
CA TYR A 118 17.05 -10.36 -4.81
C TYR A 118 16.55 -10.31 -3.38
N LEU A 119 16.04 -9.17 -2.99
CA LEU A 119 15.17 -9.02 -1.83
C LEU A 119 13.73 -9.21 -2.30
N SER A 120 13.04 -10.21 -1.75
CA SER A 120 11.62 -10.44 -2.01
C SER A 120 10.79 -10.02 -0.80
N ILE A 121 9.72 -9.27 -1.06
CA ILE A 121 8.74 -8.84 -0.07
C ILE A 121 7.39 -9.36 -0.52
N SER A 122 6.72 -10.08 0.36
CA SER A 122 5.38 -10.59 0.07
C SER A 122 4.49 -10.53 1.31
N TRP A 123 3.21 -10.36 1.08
CA TRP A 123 2.19 -10.53 2.11
C TRP A 123 1.64 -11.95 1.98
N SER A 124 1.61 -12.69 3.09
CA SER A 124 0.98 -14.00 3.09
C SER A 124 -0.52 -13.84 2.93
N GLU A 125 -1.13 -14.89 2.48
CA GLU A 125 -2.53 -14.98 2.06
C GLU A 125 -3.50 -14.13 2.88
N ILE A 126 -3.85 -12.98 2.34
CA ILE A 126 -5.09 -12.33 2.71
C ILE A 126 -6.17 -13.18 2.04
N PRO A 127 -7.18 -13.71 2.77
CA PRO A 127 -8.25 -14.46 2.15
C PRO A 127 -8.81 -13.68 0.95
N PHE A 128 -8.86 -14.27 -0.23
CA PHE A 128 -9.33 -13.65 -1.49
C PHE A 128 -10.66 -12.88 -1.36
N LYS A 129 -11.47 -13.26 -0.37
CA LYS A 129 -12.75 -12.61 -0.06
C LYS A 129 -12.61 -11.24 0.60
N VAL A 130 -11.42 -10.87 1.06
CA VAL A 130 -11.21 -9.69 1.90
C VAL A 130 -10.42 -8.60 1.15
N SER A 131 -9.42 -8.98 0.34
CA SER A 131 -8.68 -8.02 -0.48
C SER A 131 -9.39 -7.74 -1.82
N THR A 132 -9.06 -6.61 -2.43
CA THR A 132 -9.46 -6.23 -3.78
C THR A 132 -8.22 -5.88 -4.59
N GLN A 133 -8.34 -5.86 -5.91
CA GLN A 133 -7.25 -5.40 -6.78
C GLN A 133 -6.72 -4.04 -6.34
N LEU A 134 -7.60 -3.10 -6.00
CA LEU A 134 -7.21 -1.75 -5.59
C LEU A 134 -6.46 -1.73 -4.26
N THR A 135 -6.83 -2.57 -3.27
CA THR A 135 -6.08 -2.69 -2.02
C THR A 135 -4.67 -3.21 -2.24
N ASP A 136 -4.50 -4.17 -3.14
CA ASP A 136 -3.19 -4.75 -3.45
C ASP A 136 -2.33 -3.79 -4.28
N GLU A 137 -2.94 -3.09 -5.25
CA GLU A 137 -2.27 -2.01 -5.99
C GLU A 137 -1.69 -0.96 -5.05
N ILE A 138 -2.51 -0.47 -4.11
CA ILE A 138 -2.05 0.54 -3.15
C ILE A 138 -0.95 -0.03 -2.26
N ALA A 139 -1.07 -1.23 -1.74
CA ALA A 139 -0.07 -1.80 -0.83
C ALA A 139 1.32 -1.88 -1.48
N ILE A 140 1.39 -2.38 -2.72
CA ILE A 140 2.66 -2.52 -3.46
C ILE A 140 3.16 -1.16 -3.94
N ALA A 141 2.27 -0.34 -4.50
CA ALA A 141 2.65 0.96 -5.07
C ALA A 141 3.10 1.96 -3.99
N LEU A 142 2.46 1.97 -2.80
CA LEU A 142 2.87 2.82 -1.68
C LEU A 142 4.31 2.59 -1.28
N MET A 143 4.69 1.33 -1.10
CA MET A 143 6.07 0.99 -0.74
C MET A 143 7.04 1.40 -1.84
N THR A 144 6.72 1.09 -3.10
CA THR A 144 7.55 1.41 -4.26
C THR A 144 7.73 2.92 -4.38
N GLU A 145 6.65 3.68 -4.31
CA GLU A 145 6.66 5.12 -4.49
C GLU A 145 7.36 5.84 -3.32
N PHE A 146 7.13 5.37 -2.09
CA PHE A 146 7.78 5.93 -0.92
C PHE A 146 9.30 5.74 -0.98
N ILE A 147 9.78 4.58 -1.43
CA ILE A 147 11.22 4.34 -1.61
C ILE A 147 11.78 5.27 -2.70
N ARG A 148 11.11 5.36 -3.84
CA ARG A 148 11.54 6.20 -4.97
C ARG A 148 11.57 7.68 -4.64
N SER A 149 10.58 8.18 -3.91
CA SER A 149 10.42 9.61 -3.64
C SER A 149 11.20 10.10 -2.42
N SER A 150 11.52 9.20 -1.47
CA SER A 150 11.97 9.61 -0.15
C SER A 150 13.30 9.00 0.30
N ILE A 151 13.69 7.84 -0.22
CA ILE A 151 14.86 7.09 0.30
C ILE A 151 15.96 7.00 -0.73
N LEU A 152 15.61 6.79 -1.99
CA LEU A 152 16.57 6.64 -3.09
C LEU A 152 16.35 7.71 -4.15
N ASP A 153 17.44 8.06 -4.85
CA ASP A 153 17.31 8.76 -6.11
C ASP A 153 16.45 7.90 -7.06
N GLN A 154 15.47 8.50 -7.75
CA GLN A 154 14.43 7.81 -8.54
C GLN A 154 14.97 6.78 -9.56
N HIS A 155 16.26 6.86 -9.89
CA HIS A 155 16.92 5.96 -10.82
C HIS A 155 17.61 4.76 -10.17
N GLN A 156 17.67 4.68 -8.85
CA GLN A 156 18.40 3.64 -8.13
C GLN A 156 17.56 2.43 -7.71
N LEU A 157 16.22 2.56 -7.63
CA LEU A 157 15.37 1.43 -7.34
C LEU A 157 15.09 0.63 -8.60
N HIS A 158 15.67 -0.56 -8.67
CA HIS A 158 15.44 -1.53 -9.73
C HIS A 158 14.56 -2.66 -9.18
N LEU A 159 13.29 -2.67 -9.58
CA LEU A 159 12.41 -3.80 -9.33
C LEU A 159 12.67 -4.88 -10.37
N HIS A 160 12.81 -6.13 -9.95
CA HIS A 160 12.97 -7.25 -10.86
C HIS A 160 11.63 -7.66 -11.47
N GLU A 161 10.65 -7.90 -10.62
CA GLU A 161 9.26 -8.17 -11.02
C GLU A 161 8.28 -7.83 -9.89
N VAL A 162 7.02 -7.62 -10.26
CA VAL A 162 5.91 -7.41 -9.34
C VAL A 162 4.83 -8.44 -9.64
N HIS A 163 4.28 -9.06 -8.57
CA HIS A 163 3.21 -10.04 -8.67
C HIS A 163 1.98 -9.58 -7.92
N PHE A 164 0.85 -9.63 -8.60
CA PHE A 164 -0.48 -9.41 -8.01
C PHE A 164 -1.22 -10.73 -7.93
N GLN A 165 -2.06 -10.90 -6.91
CA GLN A 165 -2.90 -12.10 -6.76
C GLN A 165 -4.19 -12.04 -7.58
N HIS A 166 -4.65 -10.84 -7.94
CA HIS A 166 -5.88 -10.65 -8.70
C HIS A 166 -5.63 -10.72 -10.20
N PRO A 167 -6.58 -11.26 -10.98
CA PRO A 167 -6.46 -11.30 -12.44
C PRO A 167 -6.40 -9.89 -13.01
N VAL A 168 -5.58 -9.72 -14.04
CA VAL A 168 -5.39 -8.44 -14.70
C VAL A 168 -6.71 -7.89 -15.27
N ASN A 169 -6.97 -6.64 -15.01
CA ASN A 169 -8.04 -5.91 -15.63
C ASN A 169 -7.49 -5.09 -16.83
N LYS A 170 -7.41 -5.73 -17.99
CA LYS A 170 -7.29 -5.16 -19.36
C LYS A 170 -6.03 -4.41 -19.79
N ASN A 171 -5.13 -3.90 -18.93
CA ASN A 171 -3.97 -3.15 -19.43
C ASN A 171 -2.70 -3.32 -18.58
N ILE A 172 -1.99 -4.44 -18.76
CA ILE A 172 -0.70 -4.74 -18.08
C ILE A 172 0.32 -3.63 -18.33
N ALA A 173 0.33 -3.02 -19.50
CA ALA A 173 1.33 -2.02 -19.88
C ALA A 173 1.38 -0.81 -18.94
N VAL A 174 0.24 -0.41 -18.34
CA VAL A 174 0.21 0.68 -17.36
C VAL A 174 1.01 0.32 -16.10
N TYR A 175 0.89 -0.91 -15.64
CA TYR A 175 1.62 -1.40 -14.47
C TYR A 175 3.12 -1.55 -14.77
N GLU A 176 3.47 -2.16 -15.90
CA GLU A 176 4.87 -2.32 -16.32
C GLU A 176 5.56 -0.96 -16.52
N GLN A 177 4.87 0.02 -17.08
CA GLN A 177 5.37 1.38 -17.20
C GLN A 177 5.58 2.04 -15.83
N TYR A 178 4.64 1.87 -14.90
CA TYR A 178 4.75 2.44 -13.55
C TYR A 178 5.87 1.81 -12.75
N PHE A 179 5.91 0.46 -12.68
CA PHE A 179 6.91 -0.27 -11.89
C PHE A 179 8.27 -0.35 -12.58
N ARG A 180 8.33 -0.14 -13.91
CA ARG A 180 9.52 -0.27 -14.78
C ARG A 180 10.13 -1.67 -14.70
N CYS A 181 9.29 -2.69 -14.57
CA CYS A 181 9.68 -4.10 -14.54
C CYS A 181 8.53 -4.97 -15.08
N LYS A 182 8.78 -6.28 -15.16
CA LYS A 182 7.75 -7.25 -15.52
C LYS A 182 6.70 -7.33 -14.42
N VAL A 183 5.42 -7.32 -14.82
CA VAL A 183 4.29 -7.47 -13.91
C VAL A 183 3.52 -8.75 -14.25
N ARG A 184 3.16 -9.52 -13.22
CA ARG A 184 2.36 -10.74 -13.32
C ARG A 184 1.08 -10.62 -12.47
N PHE A 185 0.05 -11.32 -12.91
CA PHE A 185 -1.25 -11.39 -12.27
C PHE A 185 -1.69 -12.84 -12.15
#